data_513f1ec9c84004df649c7b245400b704
#
_entry.id   513f1ec9c84004df649c7b245400b704
#
_cell.length_a   1.000
_cell.length_b   1.000
_cell.length_c   1.000
_cell.angle_alpha   90.00
_cell.angle_beta   90.00
_cell.angle_gamma   90.00
#
_symmetry.space_group_name_H-M   'P 1'
#
loop_
_entity.id
_entity.type
_entity.pdbx_description
1 polymer ?
#
loop_
_entity_poly.entity_id
_entity_poly.type
_entity_poly.pdbx_seq_one_letter_code
_entity_poly.pdbx_strand_id
1 'polypeptide(L)'
;FIESAWRGKDELWGSKVGHNASELQQIVRWCKQRQVPTVFWNKEDPVHFETFLTTAKQFDHVFTTDFDCIHRYKAALGHARVYFLPFACQPVVHNPIERYERKDAFCFAGAYYVRYPERTRDLGNFMSQLTRFRPVEIYDRNFGKNDPSYQFPAEYQPFIVGTLKSSEIDRAY
;
A
#
# COMPACT_ATOMS: atom_id res chain seq x y z
N PHE A 1 3.05 13.54 13.76
CA PHE A 1 2.81 12.28 13.05
C PHE A 1 3.03 12.50 11.56
N ILE A 2 3.87 11.67 10.96
CA ILE A 2 4.16 11.64 9.52
C ILE A 2 4.04 10.20 9.01
N GLU A 3 3.45 10.02 7.83
CA GLU A 3 3.35 8.71 7.16
C GLU A 3 4.16 8.67 5.85
N SER A 4 4.65 7.50 5.47
CA SER A 4 5.59 7.31 4.35
C SER A 4 5.09 7.85 3.01
N ALA A 5 3.84 7.63 2.67
CA ALA A 5 3.26 8.08 1.41
C ALA A 5 2.54 9.44 1.51
N TRP A 6 2.75 10.19 2.58
CA TRP A 6 2.13 11.48 2.77
C TRP A 6 2.65 12.50 1.76
N ARG A 7 1.75 13.04 0.95
CA ARG A 7 2.10 14.02 -0.08
C ARG A 7 1.95 15.46 0.38
N GLY A 8 1.20 15.68 1.46
CA GLY A 8 0.95 17.00 2.02
C GLY A 8 0.14 17.91 1.10
N LYS A 9 0.12 19.19 1.44
CA LYS A 9 -0.54 20.20 0.62
C LYS A 9 0.14 20.30 -0.75
N ASP A 10 -0.65 20.33 -1.81
CA ASP A 10 -0.23 20.49 -3.19
C ASP A 10 0.81 19.43 -3.65
N GLU A 11 0.79 18.24 -3.04
CA GLU A 11 1.70 17.12 -3.31
C GLU A 11 3.19 17.41 -3.06
N LEU A 12 3.53 18.48 -2.40
CA LEU A 12 4.91 18.97 -2.24
C LEU A 12 5.78 18.13 -1.28
N TRP A 13 5.18 17.20 -0.52
CA TRP A 13 5.88 16.48 0.54
C TRP A 13 6.24 15.02 0.22
N GLY A 14 5.72 14.44 -0.84
CA GLY A 14 5.92 13.02 -1.15
C GLY A 14 7.39 12.63 -1.23
N SER A 15 8.17 13.32 -2.06
CA SER A 15 9.62 13.10 -2.19
C SER A 15 10.39 13.52 -0.94
N LYS A 16 9.94 14.56 -0.24
CA LYS A 16 10.61 15.08 0.97
C LYS A 16 10.59 14.06 2.12
N VAL A 17 9.50 13.32 2.26
CA VAL A 17 9.39 12.25 3.25
C VAL A 17 10.28 11.05 2.87
N GLY A 18 10.24 10.62 1.61
CA GLY A 18 11.03 9.47 1.14
C GLY A 18 12.53 9.72 1.16
N HIS A 19 12.96 10.94 0.86
CA HIS A 19 14.39 11.29 0.80
C HIS A 19 14.91 11.98 2.07
N ASN A 20 14.15 12.01 3.14
CA ASN A 20 14.54 12.65 4.40
C ASN A 20 15.06 14.09 4.18
N ALA A 21 14.29 14.89 3.44
CA ALA A 21 14.68 16.23 3.05
C ALA A 21 14.92 17.15 4.25
N SER A 22 15.67 18.23 4.02
CA SER A 22 16.05 19.19 5.07
C SER A 22 14.86 19.82 5.78
N GLU A 23 13.76 20.07 5.06
CA GLU A 23 12.52 20.61 5.63
C GLU A 23 11.89 19.64 6.63
N LEU A 24 11.87 18.34 6.32
CA LEU A 24 11.38 17.32 7.25
C LEU A 24 12.27 17.28 8.51
N GLN A 25 13.59 17.27 8.32
CA GLN A 25 14.54 17.29 9.42
C GLN A 25 14.38 18.52 10.32
N GLN A 26 14.13 19.69 9.73
CA GLN A 26 13.88 20.93 10.48
C GLN A 26 12.61 20.81 11.34
N ILE A 27 11.52 20.30 10.80
CA ILE A 27 10.27 20.10 11.55
C ILE A 27 10.48 19.10 12.69
N VAL A 28 11.11 17.97 12.42
CA VAL A 28 11.38 16.96 13.46
C VAL A 28 12.28 17.53 14.55
N ARG A 29 13.32 18.27 14.19
CA ARG A 29 14.21 18.94 15.15
C ARG A 29 13.47 19.99 15.99
N TRP A 30 12.61 20.78 15.36
CA TRP A 30 11.76 21.76 16.06
C TRP A 30 10.84 21.09 17.09
N CYS A 31 10.23 19.95 16.75
CA CYS A 31 9.42 19.15 17.67
C CYS A 31 10.26 18.66 18.86
N LYS A 32 11.42 18.06 18.58
CA LYS A 32 12.31 17.53 19.62
C LYS A 32 12.81 18.61 20.61
N GLN A 33 13.15 19.79 20.11
CA GLN A 33 13.54 20.91 20.95
C GLN A 33 12.44 21.37 21.92
N ARG A 34 11.18 21.06 21.60
CA ARG A 34 10.00 21.39 22.41
C ARG A 34 9.41 20.19 23.15
N GLN A 35 10.16 19.09 23.17
CA GLN A 35 9.73 17.83 23.79
C GLN A 35 8.39 17.30 23.24
N VAL A 36 8.08 17.61 21.98
CA VAL A 36 6.92 17.07 21.27
C VAL A 36 7.33 15.73 20.67
N PRO A 37 6.72 14.61 21.07
CA PRO A 37 7.04 13.28 20.52
C PRO A 37 6.80 13.24 19.02
N THR A 38 7.73 12.63 18.30
CA THR A 38 7.65 12.47 16.85
C THR A 38 7.35 11.03 16.47
N VAL A 39 6.42 10.85 15.55
CA VAL A 39 5.94 9.52 15.11
C VAL A 39 6.02 9.42 13.61
N PHE A 40 6.65 8.35 13.13
CA PHE A 40 6.68 7.96 11.72
C PHE A 40 5.94 6.65 11.50
N TRP A 41 5.07 6.59 10.50
CA TRP A 41 4.39 5.37 10.10
C TRP A 41 4.77 5.01 8.66
N ASN A 42 5.52 3.89 8.49
CA ASN A 42 5.81 3.37 7.17
C ASN A 42 4.68 2.46 6.69
N LYS A 43 3.89 2.95 5.75
CA LYS A 43 2.80 2.22 5.10
C LYS A 43 3.26 1.39 3.90
N GLU A 44 4.48 1.59 3.46
CA GLU A 44 5.05 0.98 2.25
C GLU A 44 5.94 -0.24 2.58
N ASP A 45 5.95 -0.68 3.85
CA ASP A 45 6.64 -1.89 4.27
C ASP A 45 5.94 -3.16 3.72
N PRO A 46 6.69 -4.22 3.44
CA PRO A 46 8.16 -4.35 3.57
C PRO A 46 8.93 -3.84 2.34
N VAL A 47 8.24 -3.53 1.24
CA VAL A 47 8.83 -3.27 -0.10
C VAL A 47 9.75 -2.06 -0.09
N HIS A 48 9.38 -1.01 0.63
CA HIS A 48 10.13 0.24 0.69
C HIS A 48 10.79 0.48 2.06
N PHE A 49 11.10 -0.59 2.79
CA PHE A 49 11.79 -0.50 4.09
C PHE A 49 13.07 0.33 4.00
N GLU A 50 13.97 -0.02 3.08
CA GLU A 50 15.25 0.67 2.92
C GLU A 50 15.08 2.12 2.47
N THR A 51 14.11 2.39 1.61
CA THR A 51 13.79 3.76 1.14
C THR A 51 13.47 4.70 2.31
N PHE A 52 12.71 4.23 3.28
CA PHE A 52 12.25 5.06 4.40
C PHE A 52 13.06 4.91 5.69
N LEU A 53 14.06 4.02 5.72
CA LEU A 53 14.85 3.77 6.92
C LEU A 53 15.58 5.03 7.42
N THR A 54 16.15 5.83 6.52
CA THR A 54 16.84 7.08 6.88
C THR A 54 15.86 8.10 7.48
N THR A 55 14.65 8.16 6.95
CA THR A 55 13.58 8.99 7.50
C THR A 55 13.17 8.48 8.89
N ALA A 56 12.90 7.19 9.02
CA ALA A 56 12.50 6.56 10.28
C ALA A 56 13.49 6.86 11.44
N LYS A 57 14.80 6.88 11.15
CA LYS A 57 15.85 7.21 12.12
C LYS A 57 15.72 8.59 12.77
N GLN A 58 14.95 9.50 12.18
CA GLN A 58 14.75 10.84 12.71
C GLN A 58 13.68 10.89 13.81
N PHE A 59 12.81 9.89 13.92
CA PHE A 59 11.63 9.91 14.76
C PHE A 59 11.81 9.14 16.08
N ASP A 60 11.04 9.53 17.09
CA ASP A 60 11.08 8.89 18.42
C ASP A 60 10.35 7.56 18.43
N HIS A 61 9.28 7.44 17.65
CA HIS A 61 8.46 6.26 17.51
C HIS A 61 8.28 5.90 16.04
N VAL A 62 8.35 4.63 15.72
CA VAL A 62 8.12 4.11 14.36
C VAL A 62 7.01 3.07 14.37
N PHE A 63 6.08 3.22 13.43
CA PHE A 63 5.04 2.24 13.15
C PHE A 63 5.27 1.63 11.78
N THR A 64 4.97 0.36 11.66
CA THR A 64 5.06 -0.41 10.41
C THR A 64 3.76 -1.18 10.15
N THR A 65 3.40 -1.35 8.89
CA THR A 65 2.28 -2.19 8.46
C THR A 65 2.65 -3.66 8.32
N ASP A 66 3.94 -3.99 8.48
CA ASP A 66 4.46 -5.33 8.34
C ASP A 66 5.07 -5.81 9.66
N PHE A 67 4.55 -6.93 10.19
CA PHE A 67 4.99 -7.47 11.47
C PHE A 67 6.46 -7.88 11.46
N ASP A 68 6.95 -8.41 10.34
CA ASP A 68 8.33 -8.88 10.21
C ASP A 68 9.33 -7.71 10.12
N CYS A 69 8.86 -6.50 9.80
CA CYS A 69 9.70 -5.31 9.82
C CYS A 69 9.99 -4.79 11.23
N ILE A 70 9.25 -5.18 12.27
CA ILE A 70 9.45 -4.68 13.64
C ILE A 70 10.89 -4.93 14.14
N HIS A 71 11.37 -6.15 14.03
CA HIS A 71 12.72 -6.49 14.51
C HIS A 71 13.81 -5.85 13.64
N ARG A 72 13.57 -5.69 12.34
CA ARG A 72 14.48 -4.99 11.43
C ARG A 72 14.63 -3.53 11.84
N TYR A 73 13.52 -2.83 12.10
CA TYR A 73 13.57 -1.46 12.61
C TYR A 73 14.24 -1.36 13.97
N LYS A 74 13.90 -2.24 14.94
CA LYS A 74 14.54 -2.25 16.26
C LYS A 74 16.05 -2.36 16.17
N ALA A 75 16.53 -3.25 15.31
CA ALA A 75 17.96 -3.43 15.06
C ALA A 75 18.61 -2.20 14.42
N ALA A 76 17.95 -1.61 13.40
CA ALA A 76 18.50 -0.49 12.65
C ALA A 76 18.44 0.85 13.40
N LEU A 77 17.46 1.01 14.30
CA LEU A 77 17.24 2.22 15.08
C LEU A 77 17.94 2.20 16.46
N GLY A 78 18.32 1.02 16.95
CA GLY A 78 18.94 0.83 18.26
C GLY A 78 18.00 1.08 19.45
N HIS A 79 16.67 1.04 19.23
CA HIS A 79 15.68 1.20 20.30
C HIS A 79 14.40 0.38 20.07
N ALA A 80 13.65 0.11 21.14
CA ALA A 80 12.47 -0.75 21.12
C ALA A 80 11.16 -0.03 20.75
N ARG A 81 11.16 1.27 20.49
CA ARG A 81 9.95 2.06 20.21
C ARG A 81 9.47 1.89 18.75
N VAL A 82 9.22 0.64 18.38
CA VAL A 82 8.73 0.21 17.07
C VAL A 82 7.51 -0.65 17.27
N TYR A 83 6.43 -0.36 16.56
CA TYR A 83 5.11 -0.94 16.78
C TYR A 83 4.44 -1.35 15.47
N PHE A 84 3.59 -2.37 15.56
CA PHE A 84 2.73 -2.77 14.46
C PHE A 84 1.50 -1.87 14.41
N LEU A 85 1.22 -1.29 13.24
CA LEU A 85 0.01 -0.53 12.96
C LEU A 85 -0.47 -0.88 11.54
N PRO A 86 -1.38 -1.83 11.39
CA PRO A 86 -1.93 -2.19 10.09
C PRO A 86 -2.83 -1.07 9.55
N PHE A 87 -3.19 -1.19 8.26
CA PHE A 87 -4.22 -0.34 7.70
C PHE A 87 -5.56 -0.54 8.41
N ALA A 88 -6.23 0.58 8.68
CA ALA A 88 -7.61 0.56 9.16
C ALA A 88 -8.59 0.62 7.98
N CYS A 89 -9.75 0.02 8.14
CA CYS A 89 -10.85 0.24 7.21
C CYS A 89 -11.56 1.57 7.50
N GLN A 90 -12.14 2.17 6.45
CA GLN A 90 -13.08 3.27 6.61
C GLN A 90 -14.50 2.69 6.72
N PRO A 91 -15.13 2.67 7.91
CA PRO A 91 -16.37 1.91 8.12
C PRO A 91 -17.57 2.47 7.34
N VAL A 92 -17.53 3.70 6.89
CA VAL A 92 -18.58 4.27 6.04
C VAL A 92 -18.56 3.65 4.63
N VAL A 93 -17.38 3.27 4.15
CA VAL A 93 -17.18 2.69 2.80
C VAL A 93 -16.94 1.17 2.91
N HIS A 94 -16.07 0.75 3.82
CA HIS A 94 -15.68 -0.64 4.00
C HIS A 94 -16.44 -1.24 5.19
N ASN A 95 -17.66 -1.65 4.95
CA ASN A 95 -18.52 -2.28 5.96
C ASN A 95 -19.21 -3.52 5.37
N PRO A 96 -19.72 -4.44 6.21
CA PRO A 96 -20.33 -5.68 5.74
C PRO A 96 -21.79 -5.52 5.24
N ILE A 97 -22.25 -4.31 5.01
CA ILE A 97 -23.60 -4.07 4.49
C ILE A 97 -23.62 -4.42 3.00
N GLU A 98 -24.37 -5.47 2.66
CA GLU A 98 -24.54 -5.90 1.29
C GLU A 98 -25.45 -4.92 0.54
N ARG A 99 -24.89 -4.23 -0.43
CA ARG A 99 -25.59 -3.24 -1.28
C ARG A 99 -25.83 -3.75 -2.68
N TYR A 100 -25.20 -4.86 -3.03
CA TYR A 100 -25.20 -5.43 -4.38
C TYR A 100 -25.51 -6.91 -4.31
N GLU A 101 -26.13 -7.43 -5.35
CA GLU A 101 -26.30 -8.87 -5.52
C GLU A 101 -24.93 -9.54 -5.70
N ARG A 102 -24.68 -10.58 -4.92
CA ARG A 102 -23.44 -11.36 -5.02
C ARG A 102 -23.43 -12.18 -6.29
N LYS A 103 -22.32 -12.15 -6.98
CA LYS A 103 -22.06 -13.01 -8.13
C LYS A 103 -21.34 -14.28 -7.68
N ASP A 104 -21.67 -15.41 -8.32
CA ASP A 104 -20.94 -16.67 -8.12
C ASP A 104 -19.64 -16.66 -8.96
N ALA A 105 -18.74 -15.74 -8.65
CA ALA A 105 -17.50 -15.51 -9.37
C ALA A 105 -16.35 -15.17 -8.40
N PHE A 106 -15.12 -15.46 -8.81
CA PHE A 106 -13.95 -14.93 -8.15
C PHE A 106 -13.68 -13.51 -8.63
N CYS A 107 -13.36 -12.61 -7.71
CA CYS A 107 -13.00 -11.24 -8.03
C CYS A 107 -11.54 -10.94 -7.70
N PHE A 108 -10.86 -10.26 -8.61
CA PHE A 108 -9.58 -9.62 -8.37
C PHE A 108 -9.70 -8.12 -8.62
N ALA A 109 -9.62 -7.31 -7.57
CA ALA A 109 -9.60 -5.85 -7.69
C ALA A 109 -8.19 -5.33 -7.38
N GLY A 110 -7.43 -4.95 -8.41
CA GLY A 110 -6.03 -4.58 -8.21
C GLY A 110 -5.33 -4.14 -9.48
N ALA A 111 -4.01 -4.18 -9.44
CA ALA A 111 -3.15 -3.85 -10.57
C ALA A 111 -2.17 -4.97 -10.87
N TYR A 112 -1.87 -5.15 -12.14
CA TYR A 112 -0.77 -5.99 -12.59
C TYR A 112 0.53 -5.17 -12.55
N TYR A 113 1.58 -5.75 -11.96
CA TYR A 113 2.87 -5.07 -11.84
C TYR A 113 3.97 -5.93 -12.47
N VAL A 114 4.30 -5.69 -13.74
CA VAL A 114 5.34 -6.43 -14.49
C VAL A 114 6.68 -6.44 -13.75
N ARG A 115 7.00 -5.36 -13.04
CA ARG A 115 8.27 -5.21 -12.28
C ARG A 115 8.43 -6.14 -11.08
N TYR A 116 7.35 -6.87 -10.69
CA TYR A 116 7.40 -7.83 -9.56
C TYR A 116 7.11 -9.25 -10.07
N PRO A 117 8.12 -9.95 -10.62
CA PRO A 117 7.92 -11.23 -11.30
C PRO A 117 7.38 -12.35 -10.40
N GLU A 118 7.74 -12.36 -9.13
CA GLU A 118 7.20 -13.34 -8.16
C GLU A 118 5.70 -13.13 -7.96
N ARG A 119 5.28 -11.89 -7.75
CA ARG A 119 3.87 -11.53 -7.59
C ARG A 119 3.05 -11.85 -8.85
N THR A 120 3.58 -11.58 -10.03
CA THR A 120 2.88 -11.89 -11.29
C THR A 120 2.79 -13.39 -11.54
N ARG A 121 3.83 -14.16 -11.19
CA ARG A 121 3.80 -15.62 -11.22
C ARG A 121 2.73 -16.18 -10.28
N ASP A 122 2.68 -15.70 -9.04
CA ASP A 122 1.70 -16.17 -8.06
C ASP A 122 0.27 -15.83 -8.49
N LEU A 123 0.05 -14.62 -9.00
CA LEU A 123 -1.23 -14.23 -9.60
C LEU A 123 -1.60 -15.15 -10.76
N GLY A 124 -0.66 -15.48 -11.64
CA GLY A 124 -0.85 -16.42 -12.75
C GLY A 124 -1.26 -17.82 -12.28
N ASN A 125 -0.59 -18.31 -11.24
CA ASN A 125 -0.93 -19.60 -10.63
C ASN A 125 -2.38 -19.59 -10.08
N PHE A 126 -2.77 -18.53 -9.38
CA PHE A 126 -4.14 -18.38 -8.90
C PHE A 126 -5.14 -18.34 -10.06
N MET A 127 -4.95 -17.49 -11.03
CA MET A 127 -5.88 -17.32 -12.15
C MET A 127 -6.07 -18.62 -12.93
N SER A 128 -5.00 -19.37 -13.20
CA SER A 128 -5.06 -20.65 -13.92
C SER A 128 -5.86 -21.73 -13.18
N GLN A 129 -5.94 -21.65 -11.86
CA GLN A 129 -6.73 -22.60 -11.06
C GLN A 129 -8.17 -22.11 -10.86
N LEU A 130 -8.36 -20.84 -10.55
CA LEU A 130 -9.66 -20.28 -10.21
C LEU A 130 -10.66 -20.40 -11.37
N THR A 131 -10.21 -20.20 -12.60
CA THR A 131 -11.03 -20.32 -13.81
C THR A 131 -11.63 -21.72 -14.04
N ARG A 132 -11.09 -22.75 -13.38
CA ARG A 132 -11.62 -24.12 -13.43
C ARG A 132 -12.86 -24.31 -12.56
N PHE A 133 -13.07 -23.43 -11.60
CA PHE A 133 -14.13 -23.60 -10.60
C PHE A 133 -15.25 -22.60 -10.76
N ARG A 134 -14.95 -21.36 -11.12
CA ARG A 134 -15.92 -20.27 -11.25
C ARG A 134 -15.42 -19.26 -12.28
N PRO A 135 -16.31 -18.43 -12.82
CA PRO A 135 -15.93 -17.24 -13.57
C PRO A 135 -14.99 -16.37 -12.75
N VAL A 136 -14.08 -15.66 -13.42
CA VAL A 136 -13.16 -14.71 -12.82
C VAL A 136 -13.46 -13.33 -13.38
N GLU A 137 -13.59 -12.32 -12.51
CA GLU A 137 -13.73 -10.93 -12.88
C GLU A 137 -12.52 -10.12 -12.37
N ILE A 138 -11.87 -9.40 -13.27
CA ILE A 138 -10.74 -8.54 -12.94
C ILE A 138 -11.18 -7.08 -13.06
N TYR A 139 -11.13 -6.35 -11.94
CA TYR A 139 -11.24 -4.89 -11.91
C TYR A 139 -9.84 -4.30 -11.90
N ASP A 140 -9.35 -3.95 -13.09
CA ASP A 140 -8.00 -3.43 -13.25
C ASP A 140 -7.92 -1.96 -12.84
N ARG A 141 -7.12 -1.66 -11.81
CA ARG A 141 -6.86 -0.30 -11.32
C ARG A 141 -6.28 0.63 -12.40
N ASN A 142 -5.61 0.06 -13.38
CA ASN A 142 -4.96 0.80 -14.47
C ASN A 142 -5.71 0.68 -15.80
N PHE A 143 -6.95 0.21 -15.77
CA PHE A 143 -7.77 0.06 -16.96
C PHE A 143 -7.81 1.36 -17.80
N GLY A 144 -7.54 1.22 -19.08
CA GLY A 144 -7.47 2.35 -20.01
C GLY A 144 -6.17 3.17 -19.98
N LYS A 145 -5.21 2.84 -19.12
CA LYS A 145 -3.86 3.41 -19.16
C LYS A 145 -2.97 2.59 -20.10
N ASN A 146 -2.38 3.24 -21.09
CA ASN A 146 -1.48 2.59 -22.06
C ASN A 146 -0.04 2.56 -21.50
N ASP A 147 0.15 1.96 -20.32
CA ASP A 147 1.47 1.78 -19.72
C ASP A 147 1.81 0.29 -19.64
N PRO A 148 2.77 -0.20 -20.43
CA PRO A 148 3.15 -1.61 -20.46
C PRO A 148 3.57 -2.19 -19.11
N SER A 149 4.04 -1.34 -18.17
CA SER A 149 4.45 -1.75 -16.82
C SER A 149 3.30 -2.28 -15.96
N TYR A 150 2.06 -1.98 -16.35
CA TYR A 150 0.85 -2.33 -15.60
C TYR A 150 -0.18 -3.13 -16.42
N GLN A 151 0.14 -3.46 -17.66
CA GLN A 151 -0.80 -4.20 -18.50
C GLN A 151 -0.84 -5.67 -18.13
N PHE A 152 -2.07 -6.18 -17.98
CA PHE A 152 -2.29 -7.61 -17.89
C PHE A 152 -1.92 -8.30 -19.21
N PRO A 153 -1.28 -9.48 -19.16
CA PRO A 153 -1.06 -10.33 -20.33
C PRO A 153 -2.34 -10.60 -21.13
N ALA A 154 -2.18 -10.93 -22.40
CA ALA A 154 -3.31 -11.11 -23.32
C ALA A 154 -4.30 -12.20 -22.84
N GLU A 155 -3.79 -13.25 -22.20
CA GLU A 155 -4.61 -14.34 -21.65
C GLU A 155 -5.60 -13.89 -20.56
N TYR A 156 -5.37 -12.75 -19.89
CA TYR A 156 -6.26 -12.20 -18.85
C TYR A 156 -7.26 -11.18 -19.38
N GLN A 157 -7.07 -10.68 -20.60
CA GLN A 157 -7.95 -9.66 -21.19
C GLN A 157 -9.44 -10.07 -21.17
N PRO A 158 -9.83 -11.33 -21.44
CA PRO A 158 -11.22 -11.75 -21.39
C PRO A 158 -11.87 -11.65 -20.00
N PHE A 159 -11.08 -11.59 -18.94
CA PHE A 159 -11.57 -11.51 -17.56
C PHE A 159 -11.67 -10.07 -17.04
N ILE A 160 -11.12 -9.09 -17.77
CA ILE A 160 -11.14 -7.70 -17.34
C ILE A 160 -12.51 -7.09 -17.60
N VAL A 161 -13.22 -6.77 -16.51
CA VAL A 161 -14.56 -6.18 -16.57
C VAL A 161 -14.55 -4.66 -16.44
N GLY A 162 -13.39 -4.08 -16.19
CA GLY A 162 -13.20 -2.63 -16.09
C GLY A 162 -12.39 -2.20 -14.87
N THR A 163 -12.73 -1.06 -14.30
CA THR A 163 -12.12 -0.52 -13.07
C THR A 163 -13.18 -0.06 -12.09
N LEU A 164 -12.83 0.03 -10.82
CA LEU A 164 -13.67 0.58 -9.76
C LEU A 164 -12.99 1.78 -9.12
N LYS A 165 -13.78 2.80 -8.77
CA LYS A 165 -13.32 3.88 -7.90
C LYS A 165 -13.19 3.36 -6.47
N SER A 166 -12.39 4.03 -5.65
CA SER A 166 -12.24 3.66 -4.23
C SER A 166 -13.56 3.66 -3.46
N SER A 167 -14.52 4.51 -3.85
CA SER A 167 -15.87 4.56 -3.27
C SER A 167 -16.81 3.45 -3.75
N GLU A 168 -16.40 2.65 -4.72
CA GLU A 168 -17.18 1.57 -5.33
C GLU A 168 -16.53 0.20 -5.11
N ILE A 169 -15.46 0.15 -4.32
CA ILE A 169 -14.66 -1.07 -4.14
C ILE A 169 -15.45 -2.19 -3.46
N ASP A 170 -16.47 -1.85 -2.68
CA ASP A 170 -17.41 -2.79 -2.08
C ASP A 170 -18.18 -3.64 -3.09
N ARG A 171 -18.23 -3.21 -4.37
CA ARG A 171 -18.82 -4.01 -5.46
C ARG A 171 -17.96 -5.21 -5.86
N ALA A 172 -16.71 -5.25 -5.44
CA ALA A 172 -15.76 -6.31 -5.75
C ALA A 172 -15.63 -7.37 -4.64
N TYR A 173 -16.25 -7.13 -3.47
CA TYR A 173 -16.09 -8.00 -2.28
C TYR A 173 -17.39 -8.61 -1.77
#